data_acc9ffbaef2a575abe054c54dbe458e3
#
_entry.id   acc9ffbaef2a575abe054c54dbe458e3
#
_cell.length_a   1.000
_cell.length_b   1.000
_cell.length_c   1.000
_cell.angle_alpha   90.00
_cell.angle_beta   90.00
_cell.angle_gamma   90.00
#
_symmetry.space_group_name_H-M   'P 1'
#
loop_
_entity.id
_entity.type
_entity.pdbx_description
1 polymer ?
#
loop_
_entity_poly.entity_id
_entity_poly.type
_entity_poly.pdbx_seq_one_letter_code
_entity_poly.pdbx_strand_id
1 'polypeptide(L)'
;VQHDRSYNFVSSGASLSLSNTFSFLGVTFNLPVSVMYDKGIGLRAYIGNLYGYVDFPDRSLRLSFGGVGATGFSKGRPFGITLEKNYSFGTDTAMLHQYSQRIELNEDSVVEILINDRTVYRKTLSFGIYLLRDFVFSQGTNDIVVKIHPVSMGDDESLDRTLVFSQDYDTSLLAKGDDVWRLGFGIPFGSGLSGLGMFWEQTIGFSHTYTQSHALSITSQRYNETGSVSLKASVSSILATGIGTTRFNFVGNASSV
;
A
#
# COMPACT_ATOMS: atom_id res chain seq x y z
N VAL A 1 -9.52 30.24 -1.35
CA VAL A 1 -8.78 31.36 -2.00
C VAL A 1 -7.33 31.24 -1.58
N GLN A 2 -6.49 31.02 -2.55
CA GLN A 2 -5.06 30.90 -2.35
C GLN A 2 -4.39 32.20 -2.79
N HIS A 3 -3.63 32.84 -1.89
CA HIS A 3 -2.80 33.97 -2.22
C HIS A 3 -1.35 33.51 -2.25
N ASP A 4 -0.77 33.54 -3.42
CA ASP A 4 0.64 33.25 -3.59
C ASP A 4 1.40 34.57 -3.88
N ARG A 5 2.47 34.81 -3.15
CA ARG A 5 3.34 35.97 -3.33
C ARG A 5 4.70 35.48 -3.80
N SER A 6 4.93 35.51 -5.07
CA SER A 6 6.24 35.40 -5.62
C SER A 6 6.60 36.59 -6.53
N TYR A 7 7.71 37.23 -6.28
CA TYR A 7 8.30 38.33 -7.09
C TYR A 7 7.37 39.50 -7.41
N ASN A 8 6.74 40.08 -6.39
CA ASN A 8 5.85 41.26 -6.54
C ASN A 8 4.57 41.04 -7.37
N PHE A 9 4.28 39.82 -7.78
CA PHE A 9 3.00 39.43 -8.34
C PHE A 9 2.14 38.79 -7.27
N VAL A 10 0.99 39.35 -7.01
CA VAL A 10 -0.07 38.71 -6.24
C VAL A 10 -1.00 38.04 -7.23
N SER A 11 -0.88 36.73 -7.38
CA SER A 11 -1.88 35.96 -8.10
C SER A 11 -3.00 35.61 -7.11
N SER A 12 -4.24 35.89 -7.45
CA SER A 12 -5.40 35.46 -6.70
C SER A 12 -6.18 34.46 -7.54
N GLY A 13 -6.39 33.29 -6.99
CA GLY A 13 -7.12 32.23 -7.65
C GLY A 13 -7.95 31.43 -6.67
N ALA A 14 -8.94 30.72 -7.18
CA ALA A 14 -9.73 29.75 -6.44
C ALA A 14 -9.75 28.44 -7.22
N SER A 15 -9.64 27.31 -6.52
CA SER A 15 -9.76 25.98 -7.15
C SER A 15 -10.76 25.13 -6.38
N LEU A 16 -11.56 24.39 -7.13
CA LEU A 16 -12.47 23.38 -6.64
C LEU A 16 -12.13 22.07 -7.32
N SER A 17 -11.77 21.07 -6.53
CA SER A 17 -11.51 19.71 -7.03
C SER A 17 -12.55 18.76 -6.44
N LEU A 18 -13.24 18.06 -7.32
CA LEU A 18 -14.27 17.08 -6.99
C LEU A 18 -13.79 15.72 -7.49
N SER A 19 -13.76 14.74 -6.62
CA SER A 19 -13.55 13.33 -6.98
C SER A 19 -14.89 12.61 -6.86
N ASN A 20 -15.45 12.22 -8.00
CA ASN A 20 -16.72 11.52 -8.05
C ASN A 20 -16.45 10.02 -8.17
N THR A 21 -16.94 9.25 -7.22
CA THR A 21 -16.89 7.79 -7.26
C THR A 21 -18.31 7.25 -7.36
N PHE A 22 -18.57 6.41 -8.33
CA PHE A 22 -19.85 5.73 -8.48
C PHE A 22 -19.63 4.29 -8.94
N SER A 23 -20.56 3.41 -8.57
CA SER A 23 -20.50 1.99 -8.95
C SER A 23 -21.70 1.63 -9.79
N PHE A 24 -21.45 0.90 -10.87
CA PHE A 24 -22.47 0.40 -11.76
C PHE A 24 -22.10 -1.01 -12.26
N LEU A 25 -23.01 -1.97 -12.13
CA LEU A 25 -22.81 -3.38 -12.50
C LEU A 25 -21.53 -4.01 -11.93
N GLY A 26 -21.17 -3.69 -10.68
CA GLY A 26 -19.98 -4.24 -10.04
C GLY A 26 -18.67 -3.54 -10.45
N VAL A 27 -18.73 -2.56 -11.35
CA VAL A 27 -17.58 -1.73 -11.71
C VAL A 27 -17.64 -0.42 -10.93
N THR A 28 -16.55 -0.07 -10.29
CA THR A 28 -16.40 1.22 -9.63
C THR A 28 -15.65 2.17 -10.54
N PHE A 29 -16.21 3.35 -10.75
CA PHE A 29 -15.62 4.42 -11.58
C PHE A 29 -15.22 5.59 -10.70
N ASN A 30 -14.11 6.20 -11.02
CA ASN A 30 -13.66 7.46 -10.44
C ASN A 30 -13.41 8.48 -11.55
N LEU A 31 -14.07 9.63 -11.45
CA LEU A 31 -13.93 10.72 -12.38
C LEU A 31 -13.57 12.00 -11.62
N PRO A 32 -12.30 12.38 -11.56
CA PRO A 32 -11.90 13.64 -10.97
C PRO A 32 -12.22 14.82 -11.90
N VAL A 33 -12.87 15.84 -11.36
CA VAL A 33 -13.17 17.09 -12.03
C VAL A 33 -12.59 18.23 -11.21
N SER A 34 -11.85 19.12 -11.84
CA SER A 34 -11.28 20.30 -11.19
C SER A 34 -11.70 21.55 -11.96
N VAL A 35 -12.14 22.55 -11.21
CA VAL A 35 -12.45 23.89 -11.75
C VAL A 35 -11.49 24.87 -11.07
N MET A 36 -10.82 25.66 -11.87
CA MET A 36 -9.85 26.64 -11.41
C MET A 36 -10.23 28.02 -11.98
N TYR A 37 -10.24 29.02 -11.15
CA TYR A 37 -10.32 30.40 -11.54
C TYR A 37 -9.01 31.12 -11.22
N ASP A 38 -8.44 31.77 -12.17
CA ASP A 38 -7.28 32.63 -12.02
C ASP A 38 -7.59 34.03 -12.63
N LYS A 39 -7.25 35.09 -11.91
CA LYS A 39 -7.58 36.45 -12.30
C LYS A 39 -6.95 36.88 -13.65
N GLY A 40 -5.81 36.27 -14.02
CA GLY A 40 -5.10 36.58 -15.27
C GLY A 40 -5.53 35.71 -16.44
N ILE A 41 -6.09 34.52 -16.16
CA ILE A 41 -6.37 33.48 -17.17
C ILE A 41 -7.88 33.19 -17.30
N GLY A 42 -8.66 33.52 -16.26
CA GLY A 42 -10.08 33.23 -16.21
C GLY A 42 -10.45 31.85 -15.65
N LEU A 43 -11.67 31.41 -15.93
CA LEU A 43 -12.19 30.11 -15.48
C LEU A 43 -11.73 28.98 -16.41
N ARG A 44 -11.20 27.92 -15.80
CA ARG A 44 -10.81 26.68 -16.52
C ARG A 44 -11.39 25.47 -15.82
N ALA A 45 -11.94 24.55 -16.59
CA ALA A 45 -12.38 23.25 -16.10
C ALA A 45 -11.47 22.17 -16.66
N TYR A 46 -11.06 21.25 -15.81
CA TYR A 46 -10.25 20.08 -16.16
C TYR A 46 -10.99 18.83 -15.74
N ILE A 47 -11.15 17.92 -16.68
CA ILE A 47 -11.60 16.57 -16.40
C ILE A 47 -10.37 15.71 -16.34
N GLY A 48 -10.16 15.05 -15.20
CA GLY A 48 -9.07 14.10 -15.00
C GLY A 48 -9.31 12.80 -15.78
N ASN A 49 -8.36 11.88 -15.66
CA ASN A 49 -8.51 10.58 -16.32
C ASN A 49 -9.63 9.78 -15.65
N LEU A 50 -10.57 9.33 -16.46
CA LEU A 50 -11.53 8.31 -16.03
C LEU A 50 -10.74 7.05 -15.64
N TYR A 51 -11.01 6.55 -14.45
CA TYR A 51 -10.45 5.32 -13.93
C TYR A 51 -11.58 4.43 -13.46
N GLY A 52 -11.58 3.19 -13.89
CA GLY A 52 -12.56 2.20 -13.45
C GLY A 52 -11.86 0.93 -12.95
N TYR A 53 -12.50 0.23 -12.03
CA TYR A 53 -11.99 -1.04 -11.54
C TYR A 53 -13.10 -2.00 -11.11
N VAL A 54 -12.73 -3.29 -11.13
CA VAL A 54 -13.52 -4.39 -10.58
C VAL A 54 -12.66 -5.14 -9.59
N ASP A 55 -13.18 -5.33 -8.39
CA ASP A 55 -12.53 -6.13 -7.36
C ASP A 55 -13.05 -7.56 -7.36
N PHE A 56 -12.13 -8.50 -7.14
CA PHE A 56 -12.39 -9.92 -6.91
C PHE A 56 -11.88 -10.26 -5.49
N PRO A 57 -12.69 -9.97 -4.45
CA PRO A 57 -12.23 -10.04 -3.05
C PRO A 57 -11.71 -11.41 -2.64
N ASP A 58 -12.36 -12.48 -3.10
CA ASP A 58 -11.98 -13.87 -2.79
C ASP A 58 -10.57 -14.25 -3.29
N ARG A 59 -10.03 -13.48 -4.21
CA ARG A 59 -8.71 -13.70 -4.81
C ARG A 59 -7.73 -12.57 -4.53
N SER A 60 -8.17 -11.56 -3.78
CA SER A 60 -7.42 -10.34 -3.53
C SER A 60 -6.91 -9.67 -4.83
N LEU A 61 -7.71 -9.75 -5.90
CA LEU A 61 -7.39 -9.23 -7.22
C LEU A 61 -8.22 -8.01 -7.55
N ARG A 62 -7.61 -7.09 -8.30
CA ARG A 62 -8.27 -5.94 -8.94
C ARG A 62 -7.91 -5.86 -10.41
N LEU A 63 -8.91 -5.75 -11.25
CA LEU A 63 -8.76 -5.37 -12.65
C LEU A 63 -9.13 -3.90 -12.79
N SER A 64 -8.20 -3.08 -13.27
CA SER A 64 -8.41 -1.65 -13.47
C SER A 64 -8.23 -1.27 -14.92
N PHE A 65 -8.93 -0.22 -15.36
CA PHE A 65 -8.82 0.32 -16.70
C PHE A 65 -8.99 1.84 -16.69
N GLY A 66 -8.47 2.49 -17.70
CA GLY A 66 -8.47 3.96 -17.82
C GLY A 66 -7.11 4.56 -17.54
N GLY A 67 -7.07 5.62 -16.75
CA GLY A 67 -5.81 6.27 -16.37
C GLY A 67 -5.00 5.36 -15.47
N VAL A 68 -4.09 4.59 -16.04
CA VAL A 68 -3.20 3.69 -15.29
C VAL A 68 -1.88 4.38 -14.95
N GLY A 69 -1.40 4.17 -13.74
CA GLY A 69 -0.08 4.62 -13.31
C GLY A 69 1.01 3.77 -13.96
N ALA A 70 1.28 3.96 -15.25
CA ALA A 70 2.36 3.24 -15.90
C ALA A 70 3.70 3.88 -15.59
N THR A 71 4.58 3.13 -14.97
CA THR A 71 5.98 3.49 -14.81
C THR A 71 6.68 3.42 -16.16
N GLY A 72 7.37 4.49 -16.55
CA GLY A 72 8.22 4.51 -17.75
C GLY A 72 7.79 5.45 -18.86
N PHE A 73 6.57 5.96 -18.89
CA PHE A 73 6.21 7.01 -19.85
C PHE A 73 6.85 8.36 -19.44
N SER A 74 7.62 8.94 -20.34
CA SER A 74 8.28 10.23 -20.10
C SER A 74 7.34 11.41 -20.35
N LYS A 75 6.32 11.23 -21.19
CA LYS A 75 5.33 12.25 -21.54
C LYS A 75 3.95 11.62 -21.69
N GLY A 76 2.91 12.44 -21.45
CA GLY A 76 1.51 12.03 -21.59
C GLY A 76 0.98 11.28 -20.37
N ARG A 77 -0.30 10.98 -20.42
CA ARG A 77 -0.99 10.19 -19.40
C ARG A 77 -1.27 8.81 -19.97
N PRO A 78 -0.79 7.74 -19.35
CA PRO A 78 -1.06 6.41 -19.85
C PRO A 78 -2.54 6.06 -19.64
N PHE A 79 -3.14 5.51 -20.67
CA PHE A 79 -4.47 4.91 -20.64
C PHE A 79 -4.33 3.42 -20.94
N GLY A 80 -4.89 2.57 -20.11
CA GLY A 80 -4.65 1.14 -20.28
C GLY A 80 -5.42 0.25 -19.33
N ILE A 81 -4.87 -0.92 -19.08
CA ILE A 81 -5.44 -1.96 -18.21
C ILE A 81 -4.35 -2.42 -17.26
N THR A 82 -4.72 -2.65 -16.00
CA THR A 82 -3.85 -3.28 -15.01
C THR A 82 -4.59 -4.41 -14.31
N LEU A 83 -3.88 -5.49 -14.06
CA LEU A 83 -4.29 -6.56 -13.17
C LEU A 83 -3.35 -6.56 -11.97
N GLU A 84 -3.90 -6.50 -10.78
CA GLU A 84 -3.16 -6.36 -9.55
C GLU A 84 -3.66 -7.37 -8.51
N LYS A 85 -2.72 -8.05 -7.84
CA LYS A 85 -2.98 -8.81 -6.64
C LYS A 85 -2.49 -8.01 -5.45
N ASN A 86 -3.41 -7.68 -4.54
CA ASN A 86 -3.08 -6.98 -3.31
C ASN A 86 -4.11 -7.38 -2.25
N TYR A 87 -3.65 -7.77 -1.10
CA TYR A 87 -4.52 -8.23 0.00
C TYR A 87 -5.48 -7.16 0.50
N SER A 88 -5.18 -5.88 0.27
CA SER A 88 -6.11 -4.79 0.59
C SER A 88 -7.42 -4.80 -0.22
N PHE A 89 -7.49 -5.56 -1.31
CA PHE A 89 -8.70 -5.72 -2.12
C PHE A 89 -9.58 -6.89 -1.67
N GLY A 90 -9.03 -7.77 -0.83
CA GLY A 90 -9.69 -8.97 -0.35
C GLY A 90 -10.28 -8.82 1.05
N THR A 91 -10.95 -9.87 1.46
CA THR A 91 -11.37 -10.09 2.86
C THR A 91 -10.21 -10.67 3.68
N ASP A 92 -9.17 -11.19 3.03
CA ASP A 92 -8.01 -11.74 3.68
C ASP A 92 -7.08 -10.63 4.17
N THR A 93 -6.95 -10.56 5.46
CA THR A 93 -6.02 -9.65 6.15
C THR A 93 -4.65 -10.32 6.27
N ALA A 94 -4.02 -10.67 5.15
CA ALA A 94 -2.69 -11.31 5.14
C ALA A 94 -1.63 -10.50 5.91
N MET A 95 -1.80 -9.18 5.99
CA MET A 95 -0.98 -8.32 6.84
C MET A 95 -1.08 -8.64 8.35
N LEU A 96 -2.12 -9.35 8.78
CA LEU A 96 -2.29 -9.75 10.18
C LEU A 96 -1.45 -10.98 10.58
N HIS A 97 -0.90 -11.70 9.62
CA HIS A 97 -0.15 -12.94 9.90
C HIS A 97 1.34 -12.74 10.24
N GLN A 98 1.80 -11.49 10.31
CA GLN A 98 3.22 -11.22 10.57
C GLN A 98 3.67 -11.55 12.00
N TYR A 99 2.75 -11.59 12.96
CA TYR A 99 3.06 -11.89 14.34
C TYR A 99 2.29 -13.11 14.81
N SER A 100 3.01 -14.08 15.37
CA SER A 100 2.42 -15.16 16.13
C SER A 100 3.27 -15.48 17.35
N GLN A 101 2.66 -15.41 18.51
CA GLN A 101 3.29 -15.74 19.77
C GLN A 101 2.54 -16.87 20.46
N ARG A 102 3.25 -17.92 20.81
CA ARG A 102 2.70 -19.01 21.60
C ARG A 102 2.74 -18.66 23.07
N ILE A 103 1.61 -18.79 23.76
CA ILE A 103 1.50 -18.73 25.21
C ILE A 103 0.97 -20.03 25.76
N GLU A 104 1.37 -20.38 26.97
CA GLU A 104 0.91 -21.56 27.68
C GLU A 104 0.28 -21.12 29.01
N LEU A 105 -0.96 -21.57 29.22
CA LEU A 105 -1.74 -21.34 30.42
C LEU A 105 -1.82 -22.63 31.20
N ASN A 106 -1.34 -22.61 32.45
CA ASN A 106 -1.33 -23.78 33.34
C ASN A 106 -2.68 -23.97 34.02
N GLU A 107 -3.53 -22.93 34.01
CA GLU A 107 -4.86 -22.92 34.61
C GLU A 107 -5.74 -21.88 33.87
N ASP A 108 -7.04 -21.88 34.16
CA ASP A 108 -7.95 -20.89 33.64
C ASP A 108 -7.51 -19.48 34.05
N SER A 109 -7.32 -18.61 33.07
CA SER A 109 -6.71 -17.30 33.29
C SER A 109 -7.40 -16.23 32.47
N VAL A 110 -7.46 -15.01 33.00
CA VAL A 110 -7.80 -13.82 32.22
C VAL A 110 -6.54 -13.38 31.48
N VAL A 111 -6.59 -13.41 30.16
CA VAL A 111 -5.51 -12.94 29.29
C VAL A 111 -5.86 -11.57 28.76
N GLU A 112 -5.01 -10.59 29.05
CA GLU A 112 -5.10 -9.24 28.53
C GLU A 112 -3.87 -8.95 27.67
N ILE A 113 -4.08 -8.40 26.47
CA ILE A 113 -3.01 -8.03 25.53
C ILE A 113 -3.09 -6.54 25.28
N LEU A 114 -1.98 -5.88 25.53
CA LEU A 114 -1.80 -4.47 25.24
C LEU A 114 -0.78 -4.33 24.09
N ILE A 115 -1.06 -3.41 23.16
CA ILE A 115 -0.12 -3.00 22.12
C ILE A 115 0.04 -1.49 22.25
N ASN A 116 1.28 -1.04 22.47
CA ASN A 116 1.61 0.37 22.72
C ASN A 116 0.71 0.97 23.83
N ASP A 117 0.63 0.28 24.96
CA ASP A 117 -0.18 0.63 26.14
C ASP A 117 -1.70 0.63 25.93
N ARG A 118 -2.17 0.18 24.77
CA ARG A 118 -3.60 0.11 24.47
C ARG A 118 -4.09 -1.34 24.52
N THR A 119 -5.08 -1.64 25.35
CA THR A 119 -5.70 -2.96 25.40
C THR A 119 -6.40 -3.27 24.08
N VAL A 120 -5.96 -4.34 23.40
CA VAL A 120 -6.51 -4.83 22.13
C VAL A 120 -7.31 -6.12 22.29
N TYR A 121 -7.04 -6.85 23.38
CA TYR A 121 -7.71 -8.11 23.65
C TYR A 121 -7.81 -8.33 25.17
N ARG A 122 -8.95 -8.81 25.65
CA ARG A 122 -9.14 -9.28 27.02
C ARG A 122 -10.19 -10.37 27.06
N LYS A 123 -9.81 -11.57 27.51
CA LYS A 123 -10.73 -12.71 27.60
C LYS A 123 -10.24 -13.72 28.63
N THR A 124 -11.17 -14.40 29.29
CA THR A 124 -10.88 -15.60 30.08
C THR A 124 -10.69 -16.77 29.13
N LEU A 125 -9.55 -17.45 29.27
CA LEU A 125 -9.15 -18.63 28.52
C LEU A 125 -8.91 -19.78 29.49
N SER A 126 -9.30 -21.00 29.10
CA SER A 126 -9.03 -22.20 29.87
C SER A 126 -7.56 -22.59 29.80
N PHE A 127 -7.12 -23.49 30.69
CA PHE A 127 -5.77 -24.04 30.59
C PHE A 127 -5.50 -24.56 29.18
N GLY A 128 -4.25 -24.43 28.71
CA GLY A 128 -3.88 -24.89 27.36
C GLY A 128 -2.86 -24.04 26.67
N ILE A 129 -2.63 -24.37 25.40
CA ILE A 129 -1.67 -23.66 24.55
C ILE A 129 -2.44 -22.82 23.54
N TYR A 130 -2.13 -21.53 23.50
CA TYR A 130 -2.78 -20.57 22.61
C TYR A 130 -1.76 -19.92 21.70
N LEU A 131 -2.16 -19.67 20.47
CA LEU A 131 -1.39 -18.90 19.50
C LEU A 131 -2.02 -17.52 19.40
N LEU A 132 -1.31 -16.51 19.86
CA LEU A 132 -1.70 -15.10 19.73
C LEU A 132 -1.32 -14.65 18.32
N ARG A 133 -2.31 -14.25 17.52
CA ARG A 133 -2.14 -13.81 16.13
C ARG A 133 -3.21 -12.79 15.75
N ASP A 134 -3.08 -12.24 14.56
CA ASP A 134 -4.09 -11.36 13.95
C ASP A 134 -4.24 -10.00 14.66
N PHE A 135 -3.13 -9.46 15.20
CA PHE A 135 -3.10 -8.13 15.79
C PHE A 135 -2.78 -7.06 14.76
N VAL A 136 -3.41 -5.91 14.91
CA VAL A 136 -3.13 -4.72 14.10
C VAL A 136 -1.99 -3.93 14.75
N PHE A 137 -0.88 -3.79 14.03
CA PHE A 137 0.28 -3.02 14.47
C PHE A 137 0.32 -1.64 13.83
N SER A 138 0.92 -0.69 14.55
CA SER A 138 1.29 0.60 13.99
C SER A 138 2.62 0.50 13.26
N GLN A 139 2.86 1.39 12.29
CA GLN A 139 4.16 1.51 11.64
C GLN A 139 5.25 1.81 12.68
N GLY A 140 6.38 1.08 12.61
CA GLY A 140 7.49 1.18 13.53
C GLY A 140 7.47 0.09 14.61
N THR A 141 8.17 0.33 15.71
CA THR A 141 8.27 -0.60 16.83
C THR A 141 6.99 -0.60 17.64
N ASN A 142 6.46 -1.78 17.90
CA ASN A 142 5.28 -1.99 18.72
C ASN A 142 5.68 -2.79 19.97
N ASP A 143 5.33 -2.28 21.13
CA ASP A 143 5.51 -2.98 22.40
C ASP A 143 4.23 -3.77 22.70
N ILE A 144 4.40 -5.07 22.88
CA ILE A 144 3.32 -6.02 23.14
C ILE A 144 3.47 -6.52 24.57
N VAL A 145 2.48 -6.25 25.39
CA VAL A 145 2.43 -6.72 26.78
C VAL A 145 1.28 -7.71 26.92
N VAL A 146 1.58 -8.94 27.29
CA VAL A 146 0.58 -9.96 27.60
C VAL A 146 0.54 -10.17 29.10
N LYS A 147 -0.57 -9.81 29.73
CA LYS A 147 -0.85 -10.04 31.13
C LYS A 147 -1.71 -11.29 31.26
N ILE A 148 -1.29 -12.21 32.12
CA ILE A 148 -1.98 -13.47 32.38
C ILE A 148 -2.29 -13.48 33.87
N HIS A 149 -3.58 -13.38 34.20
CA HIS A 149 -4.09 -13.39 35.57
C HIS A 149 -4.85 -14.70 35.84
N PRO A 150 -4.34 -15.61 36.70
CA PRO A 150 -5.02 -16.83 37.04
C PRO A 150 -6.36 -16.58 37.76
N VAL A 151 -7.43 -17.21 37.30
CA VAL A 151 -8.77 -17.05 37.90
C VAL A 151 -8.82 -17.59 39.35
N SER A 152 -8.00 -18.60 39.67
CA SER A 152 -7.92 -19.18 40.98
C SER A 152 -7.36 -18.22 42.07
N MET A 153 -6.67 -17.16 41.66
CA MET A 153 -5.97 -16.23 42.55
C MET A 153 -6.82 -15.01 42.95
N GLY A 154 -8.07 -14.92 42.51
CA GLY A 154 -8.96 -13.78 42.78
C GLY A 154 -8.43 -12.45 42.21
N ASP A 155 -8.56 -11.37 42.96
CA ASP A 155 -8.19 -10.02 42.48
C ASP A 155 -6.74 -9.62 42.84
N ASP A 156 -5.86 -10.56 43.20
CA ASP A 156 -4.47 -10.27 43.56
C ASP A 156 -3.59 -10.13 42.32
N GLU A 157 -3.50 -8.90 41.80
CA GLU A 157 -2.70 -8.56 40.61
C GLU A 157 -1.17 -8.77 40.82
N SER A 158 -0.70 -8.96 42.07
CA SER A 158 0.73 -9.19 42.33
C SER A 158 1.22 -10.54 41.79
N LEU A 159 0.30 -11.43 41.44
CA LEU A 159 0.57 -12.76 40.93
C LEU A 159 0.43 -12.84 39.37
N ASP A 160 0.21 -11.74 38.74
CA ASP A 160 0.12 -11.66 37.28
C ASP A 160 1.45 -12.04 36.62
N ARG A 161 1.36 -12.95 35.68
CA ARG A 161 2.48 -13.25 34.78
C ARG A 161 2.44 -12.28 33.60
N THR A 162 3.44 -11.41 33.50
CA THR A 162 3.57 -10.46 32.41
C THR A 162 4.65 -10.92 31.44
N LEU A 163 4.30 -11.02 30.16
CA LEU A 163 5.22 -11.28 29.07
C LEU A 163 5.33 -10.01 28.22
N VAL A 164 6.55 -9.57 27.92
CA VAL A 164 6.80 -8.36 27.13
C VAL A 164 7.56 -8.77 25.88
N PHE A 165 7.06 -8.34 24.73
CA PHE A 165 7.66 -8.55 23.42
C PHE A 165 7.73 -7.21 22.69
N SER A 166 8.69 -7.08 21.80
CA SER A 166 8.78 -5.94 20.90
C SER A 166 8.74 -6.46 19.47
N GLN A 167 7.89 -5.86 18.64
CA GLN A 167 7.72 -6.24 17.25
C GLN A 167 7.83 -5.01 16.35
N ASP A 168 8.84 -5.01 15.49
CA ASP A 168 8.93 -4.03 14.42
C ASP A 168 7.95 -4.38 13.31
N TYR A 169 7.12 -3.40 12.95
CA TYR A 169 6.17 -3.51 11.84
C TYR A 169 6.49 -2.50 10.75
N ASP A 170 6.72 -3.00 9.55
CA ASP A 170 6.86 -2.18 8.35
C ASP A 170 5.81 -2.64 7.33
N THR A 171 4.93 -1.73 6.95
CA THR A 171 3.87 -1.99 5.96
C THR A 171 4.41 -2.43 4.60
N SER A 172 5.70 -2.23 4.34
CA SER A 172 6.38 -2.71 3.13
C SER A 172 6.91 -4.14 3.23
N LEU A 173 6.86 -4.77 4.43
CA LEU A 173 7.19 -6.18 4.62
C LEU A 173 5.95 -7.04 4.37
N LEU A 174 6.15 -8.13 3.64
CA LEU A 174 5.14 -9.17 3.44
C LEU A 174 5.42 -10.37 4.34
N ALA A 175 4.39 -11.08 4.73
CA ALA A 175 4.54 -12.33 5.45
C ALA A 175 5.26 -13.38 4.58
N LYS A 176 5.90 -14.36 5.23
CA LYS A 176 6.60 -15.43 4.52
C LYS A 176 5.65 -16.20 3.60
N GLY A 177 5.98 -16.22 2.33
CA GLY A 177 5.20 -16.92 1.30
C GLY A 177 4.12 -16.07 0.65
N ASP A 178 3.87 -14.85 1.17
CA ASP A 178 2.95 -13.92 0.55
C ASP A 178 3.62 -13.22 -0.64
N ASP A 179 2.79 -12.91 -1.64
CA ASP A 179 3.19 -12.12 -2.78
C ASP A 179 2.12 -11.11 -3.17
N VAL A 180 2.54 -9.93 -3.54
CA VAL A 180 1.70 -8.94 -4.23
C VAL A 180 2.33 -8.63 -5.57
N TRP A 181 1.52 -8.46 -6.59
CA TRP A 181 2.04 -8.18 -7.91
C TRP A 181 1.08 -7.30 -8.72
N ARG A 182 1.64 -6.61 -9.69
CA ARG A 182 0.90 -5.79 -10.64
C ARG A 182 1.47 -5.97 -12.03
N LEU A 183 0.58 -6.28 -12.97
CA LEU A 183 0.87 -6.34 -14.41
C LEU A 183 0.04 -5.27 -15.10
N GLY A 184 0.64 -4.51 -15.99
CA GLY A 184 -0.09 -3.48 -16.69
C GLY A 184 0.39 -3.28 -18.12
N PHE A 185 -0.56 -2.75 -18.89
CA PHE A 185 -0.39 -2.40 -20.28
C PHE A 185 -1.04 -1.04 -20.51
N GLY A 186 -0.37 -0.15 -21.20
CA GLY A 186 -0.90 1.20 -21.45
C GLY A 186 -0.36 1.82 -22.71
N ILE A 187 -1.12 2.77 -23.22
CA ILE A 187 -0.75 3.64 -24.33
C ILE A 187 -0.69 5.09 -23.81
N PRO A 188 0.26 5.92 -24.25
CA PRO A 188 0.26 7.33 -23.89
C PRO A 188 -0.95 8.02 -24.52
N PHE A 189 -1.60 8.89 -23.76
CA PHE A 189 -2.74 9.67 -24.25
C PHE A 189 -2.36 11.15 -24.29
N GLY A 190 -2.59 11.78 -25.46
CA GLY A 190 -2.29 13.19 -25.68
C GLY A 190 -2.02 13.49 -27.16
N SER A 191 -2.11 14.75 -27.56
CA SER A 191 -1.84 15.18 -28.93
C SER A 191 -0.37 14.93 -29.30
N GLY A 192 -0.13 14.29 -30.44
CA GLY A 192 1.20 13.99 -30.96
C GLY A 192 1.93 12.85 -30.25
N LEU A 193 1.24 12.13 -29.32
CA LEU A 193 1.80 10.99 -28.61
C LEU A 193 1.29 9.69 -29.22
N SER A 194 2.21 8.76 -29.44
CA SER A 194 1.91 7.36 -29.75
C SER A 194 2.90 6.46 -29.04
N GLY A 195 2.52 5.21 -28.81
CA GLY A 195 3.44 4.26 -28.19
C GLY A 195 2.71 3.20 -27.40
N LEU A 196 3.50 2.42 -26.67
CA LEU A 196 3.07 1.27 -25.94
C LEU A 196 3.95 1.12 -24.70
N GLY A 197 3.35 0.77 -23.59
CA GLY A 197 4.08 0.42 -22.38
C GLY A 197 3.51 -0.81 -21.73
N MET A 198 4.41 -1.65 -21.25
CA MET A 198 4.10 -2.79 -20.40
C MET A 198 4.95 -2.70 -19.15
N PHE A 199 4.38 -3.09 -18.03
CA PHE A 199 5.13 -3.19 -16.78
C PHE A 199 4.66 -4.39 -15.97
N TRP A 200 5.60 -4.92 -15.21
CA TRP A 200 5.38 -5.94 -14.21
C TRP A 200 6.12 -5.57 -12.95
N GLU A 201 5.43 -5.68 -11.84
CA GLU A 201 5.97 -5.47 -10.51
C GLU A 201 5.55 -6.63 -9.64
N GLN A 202 6.45 -7.11 -8.80
CA GLN A 202 6.15 -8.16 -7.83
C GLN A 202 6.94 -7.92 -6.56
N THR A 203 6.29 -8.15 -5.42
CA THR A 203 6.92 -8.13 -4.11
C THR A 203 6.64 -9.47 -3.43
N ILE A 204 7.67 -10.10 -2.89
CA ILE A 204 7.61 -11.42 -2.28
C ILE A 204 8.17 -11.35 -0.87
N GLY A 205 7.43 -11.88 0.10
CA GLY A 205 7.88 -12.09 1.46
C GLY A 205 8.67 -13.40 1.58
N PHE A 206 9.96 -13.34 1.82
CA PHE A 206 10.81 -14.52 2.04
C PHE A 206 10.84 -14.94 3.50
N SER A 207 10.75 -13.98 4.40
CA SER A 207 10.66 -14.19 5.84
C SER A 207 9.91 -13.01 6.48
N HIS A 208 9.63 -13.10 7.77
CA HIS A 208 9.02 -11.99 8.52
C HIS A 208 9.90 -10.72 8.56
N THR A 209 11.18 -10.86 8.24
CA THR A 209 12.15 -9.76 8.28
C THR A 209 12.72 -9.42 6.91
N TYR A 210 12.39 -10.17 5.85
CA TYR A 210 12.97 -9.96 4.54
C TYR A 210 11.92 -10.05 3.43
N THR A 211 11.81 -8.97 2.69
CA THR A 211 10.93 -8.83 1.52
C THR A 211 11.74 -8.32 0.34
N GLN A 212 11.47 -8.84 -0.84
CA GLN A 212 12.11 -8.43 -2.08
C GLN A 212 11.07 -8.03 -3.12
N SER A 213 11.32 -6.89 -3.76
CA SER A 213 10.48 -6.35 -4.82
C SER A 213 11.25 -6.33 -6.13
N HIS A 214 10.60 -6.72 -7.19
CA HIS A 214 11.10 -6.71 -8.56
C HIS A 214 10.18 -5.84 -9.42
N ALA A 215 10.76 -5.05 -10.32
CA ALA A 215 9.97 -4.35 -11.31
C ALA A 215 10.68 -4.37 -12.66
N LEU A 216 9.90 -4.57 -13.71
CA LEU A 216 10.32 -4.52 -15.09
C LEU A 216 9.34 -3.69 -15.88
N SER A 217 9.82 -2.73 -16.65
CA SER A 217 8.98 -1.98 -17.58
C SER A 217 9.66 -1.80 -18.92
N ILE A 218 8.87 -1.93 -19.97
CA ILE A 218 9.27 -1.69 -21.36
C ILE A 218 8.31 -0.65 -21.91
N THR A 219 8.85 0.44 -22.41
CA THR A 219 8.06 1.51 -23.02
C THR A 219 8.62 1.88 -24.38
N SER A 220 7.75 1.92 -25.38
CA SER A 220 8.03 2.54 -26.67
C SER A 220 7.13 3.77 -26.77
N GLN A 221 7.70 4.93 -26.97
CA GLN A 221 6.97 6.19 -27.02
C GLN A 221 7.50 7.04 -28.17
N ARG A 222 6.58 7.59 -28.95
CA ARG A 222 6.88 8.54 -30.01
C ARG A 222 6.14 9.85 -29.75
N TYR A 223 6.89 10.93 -29.84
CA TYR A 223 6.34 12.28 -29.76
C TYR A 223 6.76 13.04 -31.01
N ASN A 224 5.79 13.43 -31.86
CA ASN A 224 6.03 13.94 -33.19
C ASN A 224 6.90 12.95 -34.01
N GLU A 225 8.07 13.39 -34.44
CA GLU A 225 9.01 12.58 -35.24
C GLU A 225 10.06 11.82 -34.39
N THR A 226 10.17 12.18 -33.11
CA THR A 226 11.18 11.56 -32.22
C THR A 226 10.56 10.36 -31.51
N GLY A 227 11.14 9.19 -31.76
CA GLY A 227 10.80 7.96 -31.06
C GLY A 227 11.81 7.63 -29.98
N SER A 228 11.37 6.99 -28.90
CA SER A 228 12.25 6.44 -27.88
C SER A 228 11.75 5.08 -27.42
N VAL A 229 12.67 4.19 -27.13
CA VAL A 229 12.40 2.92 -26.45
C VAL A 229 13.17 2.91 -25.15
N SER A 230 12.51 2.57 -24.07
CA SER A 230 13.13 2.52 -22.75
C SER A 230 12.81 1.19 -22.07
N LEU A 231 13.83 0.57 -21.54
CA LEU A 231 13.78 -0.60 -20.68
C LEU A 231 14.24 -0.18 -19.29
N LYS A 232 13.45 -0.47 -18.27
CA LYS A 232 13.82 -0.24 -16.87
C LYS A 232 13.60 -1.50 -16.07
N ALA A 233 14.62 -1.90 -15.33
CA ALA A 233 14.54 -2.98 -14.37
C ALA A 233 14.98 -2.48 -13.00
N SER A 234 14.31 -2.92 -11.94
CA SER A 234 14.73 -2.61 -10.58
C SER A 234 14.49 -3.79 -9.66
N VAL A 235 15.36 -3.88 -8.66
CA VAL A 235 15.25 -4.82 -7.54
C VAL A 235 15.39 -3.99 -6.26
N SER A 236 14.45 -4.16 -5.34
CA SER A 236 14.49 -3.54 -4.03
C SER A 236 14.39 -4.63 -2.97
N SER A 237 15.25 -4.59 -1.99
CA SER A 237 15.25 -5.52 -0.87
C SER A 237 15.08 -4.76 0.43
N ILE A 238 14.22 -5.24 1.31
CA ILE A 238 13.94 -4.67 2.62
C ILE A 238 14.28 -5.73 3.66
N LEU A 239 15.17 -5.38 4.57
CA LEU A 239 15.58 -6.22 5.70
C LEU A 239 15.28 -5.49 6.99
N ALA A 240 14.41 -6.05 7.81
CA ALA A 240 14.18 -5.61 9.17
C ALA A 240 15.14 -6.31 10.13
N THR A 241 15.71 -5.54 11.05
CA THR A 241 16.60 -6.04 12.11
C THR A 241 16.11 -5.47 13.43
N GLY A 242 16.56 -6.01 14.57
CA GLY A 242 16.17 -5.50 15.88
C GLY A 242 16.61 -4.05 16.17
N ILE A 243 17.37 -3.42 15.28
CA ILE A 243 17.80 -2.02 15.38
C ILE A 243 17.21 -1.10 14.31
N GLY A 244 16.37 -1.65 13.41
CA GLY A 244 15.71 -0.88 12.35
C GLY A 244 15.59 -1.62 11.03
N THR A 245 15.10 -0.91 10.03
CA THR A 245 14.86 -1.43 8.67
C THR A 245 15.88 -0.86 7.69
N THR A 246 16.53 -1.73 6.94
CA THR A 246 17.48 -1.37 5.88
C THR A 246 16.88 -1.67 4.51
N ARG A 247 16.97 -0.71 3.59
CA ARG A 247 16.49 -0.85 2.21
C ARG A 247 17.64 -0.73 1.22
N PHE A 248 17.74 -1.72 0.32
CA PHE A 248 18.68 -1.72 -0.80
C PHE A 248 17.90 -1.58 -2.10
N ASN A 249 18.31 -0.68 -2.99
CA ASN A 249 17.67 -0.48 -4.28
C ASN A 249 18.72 -0.53 -5.39
N PHE A 250 18.45 -1.35 -6.42
CA PHE A 250 19.21 -1.40 -7.64
C PHE A 250 18.31 -1.05 -8.80
N VAL A 251 18.71 -0.11 -9.64
CA VAL A 251 17.93 0.34 -10.80
C VAL A 251 18.84 0.35 -12.01
N GLY A 252 18.45 -0.39 -13.04
CA GLY A 252 19.07 -0.40 -14.37
C GLY A 252 18.12 0.24 -15.39
N ASN A 253 18.62 1.15 -16.21
CA ASN A 253 17.89 1.77 -17.30
C ASN A 253 18.70 1.66 -18.59
N ALA A 254 18.03 1.30 -19.68
CA ALA A 254 18.54 1.39 -21.03
C ALA A 254 17.52 2.13 -21.89
N SER A 255 17.97 3.12 -22.66
CA SER A 255 17.11 3.85 -23.58
C SER A 255 17.82 4.09 -24.90
N SER A 256 17.08 3.98 -26.01
CA SER A 256 17.49 4.41 -27.33
C SER A 256 16.55 5.52 -27.81
N VAL A 257 17.11 6.48 -28.48
CA VAL A 257 16.38 7.58 -29.14
C VAL A 257 16.52 7.39 -30.65
#